data_02997ab984bff1572542aaca97451d9e
#
_entry.id   02997ab984bff1572542aaca97451d9e
#
_cell.length_a   1.000
_cell.length_b   1.000
_cell.length_c   1.000
_cell.angle_alpha   90.00
_cell.angle_beta   90.00
_cell.angle_gamma   90.00
#
_symmetry.space_group_name_H-M   'P 1'
#
loop_
_entity.id
_entity.type
_entity.pdbx_description
1 polymer ?
#
loop_
_entity_poly.entity_id
_entity_poly.type
_entity_poly.pdbx_seq_one_letter_code
_entity_poly.pdbx_strand_id
1 'polypeptide(L)'
;MHEITDFMTRDHRSCDDCLVAVEAAVEGGAWERAGTEFARFRDAMLNHFSVEESVLFPRFEERTGMYRGPTQVMRGEHVQMRQLLAAAETALAKRDADDYMGNAETLLIMMQQHNVKEENVLYPMCDQHLADQLENLLPELRAQINEHLTSPSRQD
;
A
#
# COMPACT_ATOMS: atom_id res chain seq x y z
N MET A 1 -3.63 5.28 -21.52
CA MET A 1 -3.06 3.98 -21.80
C MET A 1 -2.32 3.39 -20.63
N HIS A 2 -1.98 4.18 -19.65
CA HIS A 2 -1.35 3.70 -18.42
C HIS A 2 -2.27 3.95 -17.24
N GLU A 3 -3.55 3.65 -17.43
CA GLU A 3 -4.59 4.04 -16.47
C GLU A 3 -4.47 3.31 -15.14
N ILE A 4 -4.17 2.00 -15.16
CA ILE A 4 -3.95 1.24 -13.94
C ILE A 4 -2.67 1.74 -13.26
N THR A 5 -1.60 1.90 -14.04
CA THR A 5 -0.32 2.39 -13.52
C THR A 5 -0.51 3.75 -12.84
N ASP A 6 -1.17 4.68 -13.50
CA ASP A 6 -1.35 6.03 -12.97
C ASP A 6 -2.20 6.04 -11.71
N PHE A 7 -3.28 5.28 -11.71
CA PHE A 7 -4.19 5.22 -10.56
C PHE A 7 -3.50 4.61 -9.34
N MET A 8 -2.85 3.46 -9.51
CA MET A 8 -2.22 2.75 -8.40
C MET A 8 -0.98 3.50 -7.89
N THR A 9 -0.24 4.16 -8.78
CA THR A 9 0.92 4.96 -8.39
C THR A 9 0.51 6.15 -7.52
N ARG A 10 -0.61 6.79 -7.83
CA ARG A 10 -1.12 7.89 -6.99
C ARG A 10 -1.44 7.41 -5.58
N ASP A 11 -1.98 6.20 -5.46
CA ASP A 11 -2.27 5.64 -4.14
C ASP A 11 -0.98 5.36 -3.36
N HIS A 12 0.07 4.87 -4.04
CA HIS A 12 1.38 4.73 -3.42
C HIS A 12 1.88 6.03 -2.81
N ARG A 13 1.75 7.13 -3.56
CA ARG A 13 2.20 8.45 -3.07
C ARG A 13 1.40 8.94 -1.89
N SER A 14 0.10 8.66 -1.89
CA SER A 14 -0.75 8.99 -0.76
C SER A 14 -0.30 8.27 0.51
N CYS A 15 0.09 7.01 0.40
CA CYS A 15 0.62 6.25 1.54
C CYS A 15 1.95 6.83 2.03
N ASP A 16 2.83 7.24 1.10
CA ASP A 16 4.11 7.85 1.46
C ASP A 16 3.90 9.12 2.29
N ASP A 17 2.94 9.94 1.90
CA ASP A 17 2.63 11.18 2.63
C ASP A 17 2.18 10.90 4.06
N CYS A 18 1.39 9.84 4.25
CA CYS A 18 0.98 9.44 5.59
C CYS A 18 2.17 9.05 6.46
N LEU A 19 3.13 8.33 5.88
CA LEU A 19 4.31 7.89 6.64
C LEU A 19 5.16 9.08 7.09
N VAL A 20 5.31 10.09 6.24
CA VAL A 20 6.03 11.31 6.60
C VAL A 20 5.38 12.00 7.80
N ALA A 21 4.05 12.05 7.83
CA ALA A 21 3.32 12.65 8.95
C ALA A 21 3.57 11.91 10.26
N VAL A 22 3.64 10.58 10.23
CA VAL A 22 3.95 9.79 11.42
C VAL A 22 5.34 10.12 11.95
N GLU A 23 6.33 10.15 11.05
CA GLU A 23 7.71 10.44 11.42
C GLU A 23 7.83 11.79 12.12
N ALA A 24 7.20 12.81 11.56
CA ALA A 24 7.21 14.14 12.16
C ALA A 24 6.62 14.14 13.57
N ALA A 25 5.53 13.40 13.77
CA ALA A 25 4.89 13.31 15.09
C ALA A 25 5.78 12.60 16.11
N VAL A 26 6.45 11.52 15.69
CA VAL A 26 7.37 10.77 16.56
C VAL A 26 8.54 11.65 16.97
N GLU A 27 9.14 12.35 16.02
CA GLU A 27 10.27 13.24 16.30
C GLU A 27 9.89 14.37 17.27
N GLY A 28 8.67 14.86 17.17
CA GLY A 28 8.17 15.90 18.07
C GLY A 28 7.67 15.38 19.41
N GLY A 29 7.70 14.08 19.65
CA GLY A 29 7.19 13.49 20.89
C GLY A 29 5.67 13.52 21.02
N ALA A 30 4.97 13.75 19.92
CA ALA A 30 3.50 13.81 19.90
C ALA A 30 2.92 12.41 19.68
N TRP A 31 2.98 11.59 20.73
CA TRP A 31 2.67 10.15 20.61
C TRP A 31 1.23 9.85 20.24
N GLU A 32 0.27 10.64 20.72
CA GLU A 32 -1.13 10.44 20.36
C GLU A 32 -1.33 10.72 18.87
N ARG A 33 -0.73 11.80 18.39
CA ARG A 33 -0.82 12.14 16.98
C ARG A 33 -0.10 11.11 16.12
N ALA A 34 1.07 10.64 16.59
CA ALA A 34 1.79 9.59 15.89
C ALA A 34 0.94 8.34 15.72
N GLY A 35 0.22 7.94 16.76
CA GLY A 35 -0.68 6.78 16.70
C GLY A 35 -1.81 6.97 15.70
N THR A 36 -2.43 8.16 15.69
CA THR A 36 -3.51 8.47 14.75
C THR A 36 -3.01 8.47 13.29
N GLU A 37 -1.88 9.12 13.05
CA GLU A 37 -1.30 9.17 11.71
C GLU A 37 -0.83 7.79 11.25
N PHE A 38 -0.26 7.00 12.16
CA PHE A 38 0.16 5.65 11.82
C PHE A 38 -1.03 4.76 11.46
N ALA A 39 -2.14 4.88 12.19
CA ALA A 39 -3.34 4.12 11.88
C ALA A 39 -3.84 4.42 10.48
N ARG A 40 -3.80 5.69 10.06
CA ARG A 40 -4.16 6.07 8.70
C ARG A 40 -3.24 5.43 7.67
N PHE A 41 -1.94 5.51 7.92
CA PHE A 41 -0.94 4.92 7.05
C PHE A 41 -1.14 3.40 6.94
N ARG A 42 -1.26 2.73 8.08
CA ARG A 42 -1.47 1.29 8.13
C ARG A 42 -2.70 0.87 7.35
N ASP A 43 -3.82 1.55 7.62
CA ASP A 43 -5.09 1.20 6.99
C ASP A 43 -5.05 1.44 5.49
N ALA A 44 -4.42 2.52 5.04
CA ALA A 44 -4.26 2.80 3.62
C ALA A 44 -3.40 1.74 2.94
N MET A 45 -2.30 1.33 3.56
CA MET A 45 -1.44 0.29 3.00
C MET A 45 -2.12 -1.06 2.96
N LEU A 46 -2.77 -1.45 4.04
CA LEU A 46 -3.46 -2.74 4.08
C LEU A 46 -4.60 -2.78 3.06
N ASN A 47 -5.30 -1.68 2.88
CA ASN A 47 -6.33 -1.59 1.86
C ASN A 47 -5.74 -1.72 0.45
N HIS A 48 -4.63 -1.04 0.19
CA HIS A 48 -3.95 -1.13 -1.10
C HIS A 48 -3.55 -2.58 -1.40
N PHE A 49 -2.93 -3.25 -0.43
CA PHE A 49 -2.56 -4.67 -0.58
C PHE A 49 -3.78 -5.54 -0.85
N SER A 50 -4.86 -5.31 -0.10
CA SER A 50 -6.08 -6.11 -0.25
C SER A 50 -6.71 -5.94 -1.62
N VAL A 51 -6.74 -4.73 -2.14
CA VAL A 51 -7.28 -4.46 -3.49
C VAL A 51 -6.45 -5.18 -4.54
N GLU A 52 -5.13 -5.13 -4.41
CA GLU A 52 -4.27 -5.86 -5.33
C GLU A 52 -4.50 -7.36 -5.25
N GLU A 53 -4.53 -7.90 -4.04
CA GLU A 53 -4.61 -9.34 -3.83
C GLU A 53 -5.97 -9.93 -4.19
N SER A 54 -7.04 -9.16 -4.03
CA SER A 54 -8.40 -9.66 -4.27
C SER A 54 -8.99 -9.24 -5.61
N VAL A 55 -8.49 -8.19 -6.24
CA VAL A 55 -9.05 -7.67 -7.49
C VAL A 55 -8.02 -7.69 -8.63
N LEU A 56 -6.93 -6.94 -8.49
CA LEU A 56 -6.01 -6.72 -9.61
C LEU A 56 -5.20 -7.97 -9.95
N PHE A 57 -4.54 -8.55 -8.97
CA PHE A 57 -3.68 -9.72 -9.20
C PHE A 57 -4.45 -10.92 -9.74
N PRO A 58 -5.63 -11.28 -9.17
CA PRO A 58 -6.38 -12.40 -9.74
C PRO A 58 -6.77 -12.21 -11.19
N ARG A 59 -7.14 -11.00 -11.59
CA ARG A 59 -7.49 -10.74 -12.98
C ARG A 59 -6.30 -10.88 -13.91
N PHE A 60 -5.14 -10.39 -13.47
CA PHE A 60 -3.90 -10.52 -14.22
C PHE A 60 -3.50 -11.99 -14.33
N GLU A 61 -3.54 -12.72 -13.22
CA GLU A 61 -3.19 -14.13 -13.18
C GLU A 61 -4.09 -14.96 -14.07
N GLU A 62 -5.39 -14.71 -14.00
CA GLU A 62 -6.36 -15.43 -14.82
C GLU A 62 -6.18 -15.15 -16.32
N ARG A 63 -5.94 -13.89 -16.69
CA ARG A 63 -5.77 -13.51 -18.07
C ARG A 63 -4.47 -14.06 -18.67
N THR A 64 -3.38 -14.05 -17.91
CA THR A 64 -2.06 -14.40 -18.42
C THR A 64 -1.66 -15.84 -18.12
N GLY A 65 -2.28 -16.48 -17.14
CA GLY A 65 -1.84 -17.77 -16.64
C GLY A 65 -0.59 -17.70 -15.77
N MET A 66 -0.12 -16.50 -15.43
CA MET A 66 1.13 -16.30 -14.70
C MET A 66 0.87 -16.26 -13.19
N TYR A 67 0.70 -17.43 -12.59
CA TYR A 67 0.45 -17.53 -11.16
C TYR A 67 1.73 -17.55 -10.34
N ARG A 68 2.86 -17.81 -10.96
CA ARG A 68 4.17 -17.86 -10.30
C ARG A 68 5.12 -16.78 -10.81
N GLY A 69 4.57 -15.70 -11.32
CA GLY A 69 5.34 -14.60 -11.87
C GLY A 69 5.38 -13.41 -10.94
N PRO A 70 5.23 -12.20 -11.49
CA PRO A 70 5.39 -10.98 -10.71
C PRO A 70 4.37 -10.83 -9.57
N THR A 71 3.15 -11.34 -9.73
CA THR A 71 2.16 -11.24 -8.65
C THR A 71 2.54 -12.08 -7.44
N GLN A 72 3.15 -13.25 -7.66
CA GLN A 72 3.60 -14.07 -6.53
C GLN A 72 4.69 -13.35 -5.72
N VAL A 73 5.62 -12.70 -6.41
CA VAL A 73 6.66 -11.91 -5.75
C VAL A 73 6.04 -10.78 -4.92
N MET A 74 5.07 -10.06 -5.50
CA MET A 74 4.41 -8.97 -4.82
C MET A 74 3.64 -9.46 -3.59
N ARG A 75 2.94 -10.58 -3.70
CA ARG A 75 2.22 -11.16 -2.56
C ARG A 75 3.17 -11.53 -1.42
N GLY A 76 4.34 -12.07 -1.75
CA GLY A 76 5.36 -12.39 -0.75
C GLY A 76 5.90 -11.14 -0.06
N GLU A 77 6.12 -10.08 -0.83
CA GLU A 77 6.57 -8.80 -0.26
C GLU A 77 5.51 -8.17 0.62
N HIS A 78 4.23 -8.32 0.27
CA HIS A 78 3.13 -7.87 1.13
C HIS A 78 3.19 -8.53 2.51
N VAL A 79 3.48 -9.83 2.56
CA VAL A 79 3.60 -10.54 3.84
C VAL A 79 4.70 -9.91 4.69
N GLN A 80 5.86 -9.64 4.10
CA GLN A 80 6.98 -9.04 4.81
C GLN A 80 6.65 -7.62 5.28
N MET A 81 6.00 -6.83 4.43
CA MET A 81 5.62 -5.47 4.79
C MET A 81 4.57 -5.45 5.89
N ARG A 82 3.63 -6.41 5.89
CA ARG A 82 2.67 -6.53 6.99
C ARG A 82 3.36 -6.81 8.31
N GLN A 83 4.41 -7.62 8.31
CA GLN A 83 5.18 -7.89 9.51
C GLN A 83 5.88 -6.63 10.02
N LEU A 84 6.45 -5.84 9.12
CA LEU A 84 7.11 -4.58 9.48
C LEU A 84 6.11 -3.55 10.00
N LEU A 85 4.91 -3.51 9.42
CA LEU A 85 3.83 -2.64 9.93
C LEU A 85 3.48 -3.01 11.37
N ALA A 86 3.35 -4.31 11.64
CA ALA A 86 3.01 -4.77 12.99
C ALA A 86 4.11 -4.44 13.99
N ALA A 87 5.38 -4.58 13.59
CA ALA A 87 6.51 -4.24 14.45
C ALA A 87 6.55 -2.74 14.74
N ALA A 88 6.31 -1.91 13.74
CA ALA A 88 6.26 -0.46 13.93
C ALA A 88 5.11 -0.06 14.85
N GLU A 89 3.96 -0.68 14.69
CA GLU A 89 2.80 -0.41 15.54
C GLU A 89 3.10 -0.74 17.00
N THR A 90 3.76 -1.87 17.25
CA THR A 90 4.16 -2.27 18.60
C THR A 90 5.12 -1.26 19.20
N ALA A 91 6.09 -0.78 18.43
CA ALA A 91 7.05 0.22 18.89
C ALA A 91 6.35 1.52 19.28
N LEU A 92 5.37 1.95 18.48
CA LEU A 92 4.58 3.15 18.79
C LEU A 92 3.80 2.99 20.09
N ALA A 93 3.19 1.82 20.30
CA ALA A 93 2.43 1.56 21.51
C ALA A 93 3.31 1.65 22.76
N LYS A 94 4.59 1.29 22.63
CA LYS A 94 5.57 1.38 23.71
C LYS A 94 6.22 2.75 23.79
N ARG A 95 5.90 3.65 22.89
CA ARG A 95 6.53 4.97 22.75
C ARG A 95 8.05 4.88 22.64
N ASP A 96 8.53 3.90 21.92
CA ASP A 96 9.94 3.67 21.67
C ASP A 96 10.31 4.27 20.32
N ALA A 97 10.83 5.50 20.34
CA ALA A 97 11.12 6.23 19.11
C ALA A 97 12.17 5.54 18.26
N ASP A 98 13.24 5.04 18.89
CA ASP A 98 14.33 4.42 18.14
C ASP A 98 13.86 3.12 17.47
N ASP A 99 13.09 2.30 18.18
CA ASP A 99 12.56 1.06 17.62
C ASP A 99 11.58 1.35 16.50
N TYR A 100 10.70 2.36 16.69
CA TYR A 100 9.79 2.75 15.64
C TYR A 100 10.54 3.22 14.39
N MET A 101 11.51 4.12 14.55
CA MET A 101 12.24 4.68 13.41
C MET A 101 13.01 3.60 12.66
N GLY A 102 13.60 2.63 13.37
CA GLY A 102 14.30 1.52 12.73
C GLY A 102 13.37 0.65 11.88
N ASN A 103 12.21 0.29 12.43
CA ASN A 103 11.23 -0.49 11.69
C ASN A 103 10.64 0.28 10.53
N ALA A 104 10.35 1.56 10.73
CA ALA A 104 9.78 2.41 9.69
C ALA A 104 10.77 2.61 8.53
N GLU A 105 12.05 2.76 8.84
CA GLU A 105 13.08 2.92 7.79
C GLU A 105 13.18 1.65 6.96
N THR A 106 13.19 0.48 7.59
CA THR A 106 13.22 -0.80 6.87
C THR A 106 11.97 -0.94 6.00
N LEU A 107 10.82 -0.59 6.54
CA LEU A 107 9.57 -0.63 5.79
C LEU A 107 9.61 0.30 4.59
N LEU A 108 10.11 1.52 4.78
CA LEU A 108 10.19 2.50 3.69
C LEU A 108 11.07 2.00 2.55
N ILE A 109 12.24 1.45 2.88
CA ILE A 109 13.15 0.91 1.86
C ILE A 109 12.45 -0.22 1.09
N MET A 110 11.78 -1.11 1.80
CA MET A 110 11.08 -2.21 1.16
C MET A 110 9.92 -1.72 0.30
N MET A 111 9.15 -0.73 0.78
CA MET A 111 8.08 -0.12 0.02
C MET A 111 8.59 0.48 -1.28
N GLN A 112 9.70 1.22 -1.23
CA GLN A 112 10.25 1.85 -2.41
C GLN A 112 10.66 0.83 -3.46
N GLN A 113 11.33 -0.24 -3.05
CA GLN A 113 11.73 -1.30 -3.96
C GLN A 113 10.53 -2.04 -4.53
N HIS A 114 9.54 -2.32 -3.68
CA HIS A 114 8.30 -2.97 -4.09
C HIS A 114 7.54 -2.10 -5.09
N ASN A 115 7.37 -0.82 -4.78
CA ASN A 115 6.61 0.11 -5.63
C ASN A 115 7.27 0.29 -7.00
N VAL A 116 8.60 0.34 -7.06
CA VAL A 116 9.32 0.44 -8.34
C VAL A 116 8.99 -0.76 -9.23
N LYS A 117 8.97 -1.95 -8.68
CA LYS A 117 8.63 -3.15 -9.45
C LYS A 117 7.20 -3.12 -9.95
N GLU A 118 6.27 -2.66 -9.12
CA GLU A 118 4.89 -2.53 -9.56
C GLU A 118 4.73 -1.46 -10.63
N GLU A 119 5.27 -0.28 -10.39
CA GLU A 119 5.06 0.87 -11.27
C GLU A 119 5.75 0.72 -12.62
N ASN A 120 6.90 0.07 -12.64
CA ASN A 120 7.68 -0.06 -13.87
C ASN A 120 7.47 -1.38 -14.61
N VAL A 121 6.94 -2.40 -13.94
CA VAL A 121 6.80 -3.73 -14.54
C VAL A 121 5.36 -4.24 -14.43
N LEU A 122 4.87 -4.47 -13.23
CA LEU A 122 3.59 -5.17 -13.06
C LEU A 122 2.39 -4.35 -13.52
N TYR A 123 2.29 -3.08 -13.09
CA TYR A 123 1.16 -2.26 -13.52
C TYR A 123 1.13 -2.03 -15.03
N PRO A 124 2.27 -1.75 -15.69
CA PRO A 124 2.26 -1.69 -17.15
C PRO A 124 1.83 -3.00 -17.82
N MET A 125 2.20 -4.15 -17.25
CA MET A 125 1.72 -5.44 -17.74
C MET A 125 0.22 -5.57 -17.56
N CYS A 126 -0.31 -5.09 -16.43
CA CYS A 126 -1.75 -5.07 -16.20
C CYS A 126 -2.45 -4.18 -17.22
N ASP A 127 -1.92 -2.99 -17.48
CA ASP A 127 -2.49 -2.10 -18.50
C ASP A 127 -2.55 -2.77 -19.86
N GLN A 128 -1.50 -3.51 -20.22
CA GLN A 128 -1.43 -4.19 -21.50
C GLN A 128 -2.39 -5.37 -21.59
N HIS A 129 -2.36 -6.25 -20.60
CA HIS A 129 -3.12 -7.50 -20.63
C HIS A 129 -4.58 -7.34 -20.26
N LEU A 130 -4.94 -6.30 -19.51
CA LEU A 130 -6.30 -6.05 -19.06
C LEU A 130 -6.96 -4.86 -19.76
N ALA A 131 -6.41 -4.43 -20.90
CA ALA A 131 -6.92 -3.28 -21.63
C ALA A 131 -8.41 -3.42 -21.98
N ASP A 132 -8.86 -4.63 -22.31
CA ASP A 132 -10.25 -4.88 -22.66
C ASP A 132 -11.18 -4.93 -21.43
N GLN A 133 -10.64 -4.93 -20.22
CA GLN A 133 -11.42 -4.97 -18.99
C GLN A 133 -11.44 -3.64 -18.24
N LEU A 134 -10.77 -2.62 -18.76
CA LEU A 134 -10.60 -1.34 -18.05
C LEU A 134 -11.92 -0.67 -17.69
N GLU A 135 -12.94 -0.78 -18.55
CA GLU A 135 -14.24 -0.17 -18.28
C GLU A 135 -14.89 -0.69 -17.00
N ASN A 136 -14.64 -1.96 -16.68
CA ASN A 136 -15.17 -2.56 -15.45
C ASN A 136 -14.17 -2.51 -14.30
N LEU A 137 -12.89 -2.67 -14.61
CA LEU A 137 -11.84 -2.79 -13.60
C LEU A 137 -11.53 -1.48 -12.90
N LEU A 138 -11.36 -0.39 -13.67
CA LEU A 138 -11.02 0.90 -13.07
C LEU A 138 -12.07 1.42 -12.09
N PRO A 139 -13.38 1.36 -12.43
CA PRO A 139 -14.39 1.77 -11.44
C PRO A 139 -14.35 0.91 -10.17
N GLU A 140 -14.08 -0.38 -10.30
CA GLU A 140 -13.98 -1.27 -9.15
C GLU A 140 -12.79 -0.90 -8.27
N LEU A 141 -11.62 -0.66 -8.87
CA LEU A 141 -10.44 -0.22 -8.13
C LEU A 141 -10.70 1.11 -7.41
N ARG A 142 -11.31 2.06 -8.12
CA ARG A 142 -11.64 3.37 -7.54
C ARG A 142 -12.59 3.23 -6.37
N ALA A 143 -13.61 2.40 -6.52
CA ALA A 143 -14.60 2.22 -5.47
C ALA A 143 -13.96 1.66 -4.21
N GLN A 144 -13.11 0.66 -4.33
CA GLN A 144 -12.49 0.04 -3.17
C GLN A 144 -11.45 0.93 -2.50
N ILE A 145 -10.64 1.64 -3.27
CA ILE A 145 -9.66 2.57 -2.72
C ILE A 145 -10.38 3.77 -2.08
N ASN A 146 -11.34 4.36 -2.78
CA ASN A 146 -12.08 5.52 -2.28
C ASN A 146 -12.98 5.16 -1.11
N GLU A 147 -13.57 3.97 -1.11
CA GLU A 147 -14.39 3.49 0.00
C GLU A 147 -13.59 3.48 1.28
N HIS A 148 -12.33 3.01 1.22
CA HIS A 148 -11.44 3.05 2.37
C HIS A 148 -11.20 4.50 2.83
N LEU A 149 -10.94 5.41 1.90
CA LEU A 149 -10.68 6.81 2.21
C LEU A 149 -11.89 7.50 2.81
N THR A 150 -13.10 7.03 2.50
CA THR A 150 -14.34 7.60 3.01
C THR A 150 -14.88 6.83 4.21
N SER A 151 -14.08 5.95 4.81
CA SER A 151 -14.52 5.12 5.92
C SER A 151 -14.85 5.98 7.15
N PRO A 152 -15.69 5.45 8.07
CA PRO A 152 -16.11 6.21 9.25
C PRO A 152 -14.98 6.67 10.15
N SER A 153 -13.82 6.04 10.08
CA SER A 153 -12.66 6.45 10.89
C SER A 153 -12.29 7.91 10.68
N ARG A 154 -12.73 8.51 9.58
CA ARG A 154 -12.44 9.91 9.27
C ARG A 154 -13.45 10.88 9.84
N GLN A 155 -14.48 10.36 10.47
CA GLN A 155 -15.52 11.20 11.05
C GLN A 155 -15.16 11.69 12.45
N ASP A 156 -14.09 11.21 12.99
CA ASP A 156 -13.63 11.62 14.34
C ASP A 156 -12.90 12.98 14.33
#